data_f5b5616911a27507553c0770e15240b4
#
_entry.id   f5b5616911a27507553c0770e15240b4
#
_cell.length_a   1.000
_cell.length_b   1.000
_cell.length_c   1.000
_cell.angle_alpha   90.00
_cell.angle_beta   90.00
_cell.angle_gamma   90.00
#
_symmetry.space_group_name_H-M   'P 1'
#
loop_
_entity.id
_entity.type
_entity.pdbx_description
1 polymer ?
#
loop_
_entity_poly.entity_id
_entity_poly.type
_entity_poly.pdbx_seq_one_letter_code
_entity_poly.pdbx_strand_id
1 'polypeptide(L)'
;MDSDPAFTQLAIAKGVPWYVEFFQRFDRLFTFGANIGTQASDIPVGAFTWHKTWQPITLDDWRAAPAPGGPSTSLGPGRFSTVMTWQIESFTDVGGNKDIEFVKFIDLPSQTRQPFELAINGPQKLLREHGWETVDAMKVSRTPWEYREFIHRSKAEFGVAKHTYVANHTGWFSDRTECYLASGRPALVQDTGWTAHLPSGEGLLAFSNPDEAVAGIERINADYDRHARSAAEIAREHFDASRLLPRLLEISCS
;
A
#
# COMPACT_ATOMS: atom_id res chain seq x y z
N MET A 1 12.69 11.19 -6.97
CA MET A 1 11.44 10.58 -6.47
C MET A 1 11.70 10.01 -5.09
N ASP A 2 10.91 10.40 -4.10
CA ASP A 2 10.94 9.86 -2.74
C ASP A 2 9.86 8.80 -2.57
N SER A 3 10.28 7.54 -2.44
CA SER A 3 9.39 6.38 -2.31
C SER A 3 9.14 5.97 -0.86
N ASP A 4 9.93 6.49 0.08
CA ASP A 4 9.78 6.25 1.51
C ASP A 4 9.61 7.59 2.27
N PRO A 5 8.45 8.26 2.09
CA PRO A 5 8.18 9.55 2.73
C PRO A 5 8.25 9.43 4.25
N ALA A 6 8.63 10.51 4.90
CA ALA A 6 9.07 10.63 6.28
C ALA A 6 10.50 10.13 6.52
N PHE A 7 10.88 8.93 6.10
CA PHE A 7 12.25 8.43 6.31
C PHE A 7 13.28 9.33 5.61
N THR A 8 13.02 9.67 4.36
CA THR A 8 13.85 10.59 3.57
C THR A 8 13.95 11.96 4.24
N GLN A 9 12.82 12.56 4.60
CA GLN A 9 12.76 13.90 5.18
C GLN A 9 13.39 13.93 6.58
N LEU A 10 13.16 12.90 7.40
CA LEU A 10 13.78 12.80 8.73
C LEU A 10 15.30 12.62 8.64
N ALA A 11 15.80 11.84 7.68
CA ALA A 11 17.23 11.72 7.45
C ALA A 11 17.87 13.05 7.02
N ILE A 12 17.19 13.80 6.16
CA ILE A 12 17.60 15.16 5.77
C ILE A 12 17.61 16.10 6.99
N ALA A 13 16.55 16.08 7.79
CA ALA A 13 16.44 16.93 8.98
C ALA A 13 17.49 16.61 10.04
N LYS A 14 17.91 15.35 10.15
CA LYS A 14 19.04 14.93 11.00
C LYS A 14 20.41 15.30 10.42
N GLY A 15 20.45 15.88 9.23
CA GLY A 15 21.69 16.29 8.57
C GLY A 15 22.54 15.12 8.08
N VAL A 16 21.94 13.99 7.73
CA VAL A 16 22.68 12.86 7.16
C VAL A 16 23.28 13.28 5.81
N PRO A 17 24.62 13.41 5.70
CA PRO A 17 25.26 14.11 4.56
C PRO A 17 24.87 13.52 3.21
N TRP A 18 24.84 12.19 3.09
CA TRP A 18 24.50 11.52 1.85
C TRP A 18 23.09 11.90 1.33
N TYR A 19 22.09 11.99 2.21
CA TYR A 19 20.73 12.39 1.83
C TYR A 19 20.68 13.84 1.36
N VAL A 20 21.30 14.76 2.12
CA VAL A 20 21.31 16.19 1.77
C VAL A 20 22.02 16.40 0.43
N GLU A 21 23.24 15.88 0.25
CA GLU A 21 24.01 16.00 -0.97
C GLU A 21 23.32 15.36 -2.16
N PHE A 22 22.65 14.21 -1.98
CA PHE A 22 21.94 13.53 -3.05
C PHE A 22 20.77 14.36 -3.55
N PHE A 23 19.90 14.84 -2.65
CA PHE A 23 18.70 15.57 -3.04
C PHE A 23 18.98 16.99 -3.56
N GLN A 24 20.08 17.61 -3.16
CA GLN A 24 20.54 18.90 -3.71
C GLN A 24 20.93 18.87 -5.21
N ARG A 25 21.09 17.68 -5.79
CA ARG A 25 21.45 17.51 -7.21
C ARG A 25 20.25 17.64 -8.16
N PHE A 26 19.04 17.76 -7.64
CA PHE A 26 17.82 17.75 -8.43
C PHE A 26 17.05 19.05 -8.27
N ASP A 27 16.58 19.60 -9.38
CA ASP A 27 15.80 20.84 -9.41
C ASP A 27 14.35 20.61 -8.97
N ARG A 28 13.81 19.41 -9.17
CA ARG A 28 12.43 19.03 -8.80
C ARG A 28 12.42 17.73 -8.03
N LEU A 29 11.75 17.75 -6.87
CA LEU A 29 11.62 16.59 -6.02
C LEU A 29 10.15 16.19 -5.92
N PHE A 30 9.90 14.89 -6.03
CA PHE A 30 8.57 14.32 -5.89
C PHE A 30 8.52 13.36 -4.71
N THR A 31 7.39 13.29 -4.03
CA THR A 31 7.15 12.35 -2.92
C THR A 31 5.80 11.67 -3.07
N PHE A 32 5.73 10.40 -2.62
CA PHE A 32 4.49 9.63 -2.47
C PHE A 32 3.79 9.88 -1.14
N GLY A 33 4.28 10.81 -0.33
CA GLY A 33 3.62 11.27 0.90
C GLY A 33 2.74 12.47 0.63
N ALA A 34 1.46 12.26 0.38
CA ALA A 34 0.52 13.32 -0.01
C ALA A 34 0.40 14.45 1.02
N ASN A 35 0.64 14.15 2.31
CA ASN A 35 0.58 15.12 3.39
C ASN A 35 1.94 15.76 3.74
N ILE A 36 3.05 15.30 3.18
CA ILE A 36 4.38 15.86 3.48
C ILE A 36 4.42 17.36 3.12
N GLY A 37 4.77 18.21 4.08
CA GLY A 37 4.81 19.68 3.90
C GLY A 37 3.43 20.35 3.88
N THR A 38 2.41 19.68 4.39
CA THR A 38 1.09 20.27 4.69
C THR A 38 0.88 20.33 6.21
N GLN A 39 -0.19 20.96 6.66
CA GLN A 39 -0.55 20.99 8.09
C GLN A 39 -1.02 19.62 8.64
N ALA A 40 -1.27 18.65 7.78
CA ALA A 40 -1.71 17.32 8.17
C ALA A 40 -0.56 16.41 8.63
N SER A 41 0.70 16.81 8.41
CA SER A 41 1.89 16.03 8.80
C SER A 41 2.97 16.91 9.39
N ASP A 42 3.48 16.51 10.55
CA ASP A 42 4.58 17.22 11.24
C ASP A 42 5.97 16.88 10.70
N ILE A 43 6.05 16.10 9.62
CA ILE A 43 7.34 15.72 9.01
C ILE A 43 8.03 16.96 8.43
N PRO A 44 9.28 17.26 8.89
CA PRO A 44 10.03 18.41 8.41
C PRO A 44 10.43 18.25 6.94
N VAL A 45 10.21 19.26 6.14
CA VAL A 45 10.59 19.25 4.71
C VAL A 45 11.97 19.86 4.45
N GLY A 46 12.56 20.53 5.46
CA GLY A 46 13.82 21.23 5.32
C GLY A 46 13.77 22.37 4.30
N ALA A 47 14.85 22.54 3.56
CA ALA A 47 14.96 23.53 2.47
C ALA A 47 14.40 23.01 1.11
N PHE A 48 13.75 21.85 1.09
CA PHE A 48 13.31 21.21 -0.13
C PHE A 48 11.80 21.39 -0.37
N THR A 49 11.43 21.59 -1.62
CA THR A 49 10.04 21.59 -2.08
C THR A 49 9.70 20.22 -2.65
N TRP A 50 8.65 19.58 -2.10
CA TRP A 50 8.21 18.25 -2.49
C TRP A 50 6.91 18.32 -3.27
N HIS A 51 6.96 18.01 -4.59
CA HIS A 51 5.77 17.85 -5.42
C HIS A 51 5.10 16.51 -5.10
N LYS A 52 3.77 16.50 -5.00
CA LYS A 52 2.98 15.31 -4.67
C LYS A 52 2.65 14.52 -5.90
N THR A 53 2.79 13.21 -5.82
CA THR A 53 2.37 12.28 -6.87
C THR A 53 2.02 10.92 -6.30
N TRP A 54 1.36 10.10 -7.09
CA TRP A 54 1.19 8.67 -6.85
C TRP A 54 2.15 7.87 -7.73
N GLN A 55 2.33 6.59 -7.42
CA GLN A 55 3.10 5.70 -8.28
C GLN A 55 2.31 5.41 -9.56
N PRO A 56 2.86 5.64 -10.73
CA PRO A 56 2.15 5.35 -11.98
C PRO A 56 2.12 3.84 -12.26
N ILE A 57 0.95 3.31 -12.60
CA ILE A 57 0.78 1.90 -12.95
C ILE A 57 0.32 1.74 -14.41
N THR A 58 0.89 0.76 -15.11
CA THR A 58 0.47 0.38 -16.46
C THR A 58 -0.73 -0.56 -16.35
N LEU A 59 -1.95 -0.04 -16.48
CA LEU A 59 -3.19 -0.76 -16.20
C LEU A 59 -3.32 -2.07 -16.97
N ASP A 60 -2.91 -2.10 -18.24
CA ASP A 60 -3.05 -3.29 -19.09
C ASP A 60 -2.20 -4.47 -18.59
N ASP A 61 -1.07 -4.20 -17.94
CA ASP A 61 -0.22 -5.22 -17.36
C ASP A 61 -0.86 -5.89 -16.13
N TRP A 62 -1.80 -5.21 -15.46
CA TRP A 62 -2.44 -5.67 -14.23
C TRP A 62 -3.86 -6.16 -14.41
N ARG A 63 -4.45 -5.98 -15.59
CA ARG A 63 -5.81 -6.43 -15.84
C ARG A 63 -5.89 -7.96 -15.70
N ALA A 64 -6.63 -8.43 -14.72
CA ALA A 64 -6.90 -9.85 -14.58
C ALA A 64 -7.71 -10.34 -15.78
N ALA A 65 -7.29 -11.42 -16.41
CA ALA A 65 -8.13 -12.09 -17.40
C ALA A 65 -9.45 -12.52 -16.72
N PRO A 66 -10.60 -12.44 -17.41
CA PRO A 66 -11.84 -13.02 -16.91
C PRO A 66 -11.57 -14.47 -16.53
N ALA A 67 -12.02 -14.90 -15.33
CA ALA A 67 -11.88 -16.30 -14.93
C ALA A 67 -12.53 -17.19 -16.01
N PRO A 68 -11.86 -18.26 -16.47
CA PRO A 68 -12.48 -19.18 -17.40
C PRO A 68 -13.78 -19.74 -16.77
N GLY A 69 -14.94 -19.37 -17.29
CA GLY A 69 -16.22 -19.93 -16.85
C GLY A 69 -17.24 -18.96 -16.25
N GLY A 70 -17.05 -17.66 -16.27
CA GLY A 70 -18.09 -16.70 -15.90
C GLY A 70 -17.76 -15.78 -14.72
N PRO A 71 -18.72 -14.99 -14.20
CA PRO A 71 -18.46 -14.02 -13.16
C PRO A 71 -17.82 -14.65 -11.93
N SER A 72 -16.94 -13.95 -11.29
CA SER A 72 -15.92 -14.34 -10.30
C SER A 72 -16.40 -15.08 -9.03
N THR A 73 -17.49 -15.81 -9.10
CA THR A 73 -18.06 -16.66 -8.04
C THR A 73 -17.30 -17.99 -7.82
N SER A 74 -16.32 -18.32 -8.67
CA SER A 74 -15.55 -19.56 -8.61
C SER A 74 -14.21 -19.46 -7.89
N LEU A 75 -13.79 -18.27 -7.44
CA LEU A 75 -12.75 -18.19 -6.43
C LEU A 75 -13.42 -18.63 -5.13
N GLY A 76 -13.23 -19.90 -4.72
CA GLY A 76 -13.66 -20.40 -3.40
C GLY A 76 -13.45 -19.35 -2.28
N PRO A 77 -13.45 -19.64 -1.00
CA PRO A 77 -13.21 -18.60 0.02
C PRO A 77 -11.83 -17.98 -0.22
N GLY A 78 -11.79 -17.03 -1.19
CA GLY A 78 -10.57 -16.40 -1.66
C GLY A 78 -9.90 -15.66 -0.49
N ARG A 79 -8.56 -15.68 -0.42
CA ARG A 79 -7.82 -15.08 0.68
C ARG A 79 -7.65 -13.59 0.49
N PHE A 80 -7.75 -12.84 1.59
CA PHE A 80 -7.16 -11.51 1.64
C PHE A 80 -5.66 -11.69 1.82
N SER A 81 -4.88 -10.96 1.06
CA SER A 81 -3.44 -11.20 1.02
C SER A 81 -2.63 -9.91 1.03
N THR A 82 -1.35 -10.03 1.30
CA THR A 82 -0.37 -8.96 1.10
C THR A 82 1.02 -9.53 0.87
N VAL A 83 1.89 -8.74 0.24
CA VAL A 83 3.35 -9.00 0.19
C VAL A 83 4.03 -7.94 1.04
N MET A 84 4.83 -8.35 2.03
CA MET A 84 5.42 -7.40 2.96
C MET A 84 6.75 -7.86 3.55
N THR A 85 7.56 -6.89 3.97
CA THR A 85 8.67 -7.07 4.89
C THR A 85 8.23 -6.62 6.27
N TRP A 86 8.51 -7.44 7.30
CA TRP A 86 8.13 -7.18 8.69
C TRP A 86 8.92 -6.01 9.28
N GLN A 87 10.23 -6.04 9.13
CA GLN A 87 11.15 -5.06 9.68
C GLN A 87 12.31 -4.83 8.71
N ILE A 88 12.76 -3.59 8.64
CA ILE A 88 13.96 -3.16 7.91
C ILE A 88 14.88 -2.49 8.93
N GLU A 89 16.03 -3.07 9.21
CA GLU A 89 16.96 -2.61 10.27
C GLU A 89 17.38 -1.14 10.11
N SER A 90 17.61 -0.69 8.88
CA SER A 90 18.00 0.69 8.58
C SER A 90 16.97 1.75 8.95
N PHE A 91 15.74 1.36 9.30
CA PHE A 91 14.65 2.29 9.61
C PHE A 91 14.24 2.28 11.09
N THR A 92 14.87 1.48 11.93
CA THR A 92 14.54 1.38 13.36
C THR A 92 14.75 2.70 14.12
N ASP A 93 15.79 3.45 13.76
CA ASP A 93 16.15 4.72 14.42
C ASP A 93 15.32 5.94 13.95
N VAL A 94 14.43 5.76 12.98
CA VAL A 94 13.74 6.87 12.29
C VAL A 94 12.22 6.84 12.42
N GLY A 95 11.65 5.99 13.30
CA GLY A 95 10.23 6.06 13.61
C GLY A 95 9.44 4.76 13.55
N GLY A 96 10.03 3.64 13.13
CA GLY A 96 9.43 2.33 13.27
C GLY A 96 8.81 1.71 12.00
N ASN A 97 8.84 0.41 12.01
CA ASN A 97 8.46 -0.48 10.90
C ASN A 97 7.02 -1.00 11.01
N LYS A 98 6.69 -2.00 10.18
CA LYS A 98 5.38 -2.64 10.17
C LYS A 98 5.12 -3.52 11.39
N ASP A 99 6.16 -4.06 12.01
CA ASP A 99 6.08 -4.87 13.22
C ASP A 99 5.28 -4.17 14.32
N ILE A 100 5.52 -2.87 14.54
CA ILE A 100 4.81 -2.07 15.55
C ILE A 100 3.30 -1.97 15.25
N GLU A 101 2.95 -1.77 13.98
CA GLU A 101 1.55 -1.65 13.58
C GLU A 101 0.87 -3.02 13.47
N PHE A 102 1.54 -4.01 12.88
CA PHE A 102 0.93 -5.30 12.60
C PHE A 102 0.52 -6.06 13.88
N VAL A 103 1.28 -5.91 14.97
CA VAL A 103 0.95 -6.52 16.27
C VAL A 103 -0.43 -6.10 16.76
N LYS A 104 -0.92 -4.91 16.42
CA LYS A 104 -2.28 -4.46 16.78
C LYS A 104 -3.37 -5.32 16.11
N PHE A 105 -3.05 -5.96 15.01
CA PHE A 105 -3.96 -6.76 14.17
C PHE A 105 -3.62 -8.26 14.20
N ILE A 106 -2.69 -8.68 15.06
CA ILE A 106 -2.16 -10.05 15.05
C ILE A 106 -3.24 -11.11 15.23
N ASP A 107 -4.27 -10.82 16.01
CA ASP A 107 -5.39 -11.72 16.31
C ASP A 107 -6.59 -11.58 15.34
N LEU A 108 -6.46 -10.77 14.28
CA LEU A 108 -7.54 -10.54 13.31
C LEU A 108 -8.12 -11.84 12.71
N PRO A 109 -7.32 -12.89 12.39
CA PRO A 109 -7.87 -14.14 11.87
C PRO A 109 -8.86 -14.82 12.83
N SER A 110 -8.76 -14.59 14.13
CA SER A 110 -9.72 -15.14 15.12
C SER A 110 -11.04 -14.36 15.19
N GLN A 111 -11.08 -13.14 14.65
CA GLN A 111 -12.21 -12.21 14.70
C GLN A 111 -13.09 -12.26 13.45
N THR A 112 -12.67 -12.99 12.42
CA THR A 112 -13.42 -13.11 11.16
C THR A 112 -13.30 -14.52 10.58
N ARG A 113 -14.23 -14.86 9.68
CA ARG A 113 -14.16 -16.11 8.91
C ARG A 113 -13.35 -15.96 7.61
N GLN A 114 -12.90 -14.74 7.30
CA GLN A 114 -12.11 -14.48 6.10
C GLN A 114 -10.72 -15.08 6.25
N PRO A 115 -10.27 -16.00 5.35
CA PRO A 115 -8.91 -16.49 5.38
C PRO A 115 -7.92 -15.45 4.84
N PHE A 116 -6.70 -15.46 5.39
CA PHE A 116 -5.60 -14.57 5.01
C PHE A 116 -4.40 -15.35 4.49
N GLU A 117 -3.62 -14.74 3.58
CA GLU A 117 -2.33 -15.24 3.15
C GLU A 117 -1.31 -14.10 3.12
N LEU A 118 -0.29 -14.18 3.94
CA LEU A 118 0.79 -13.20 4.00
C LEU A 118 2.03 -13.75 3.28
N ALA A 119 2.40 -13.14 2.16
CA ALA A 119 3.72 -13.34 1.59
C ALA A 119 4.70 -12.42 2.34
N ILE A 120 5.46 -13.01 3.26
CA ILE A 120 6.19 -12.22 4.25
C ILE A 120 7.64 -12.65 4.40
N ASN A 121 8.53 -11.65 4.49
CA ASN A 121 9.85 -11.78 5.07
C ASN A 121 9.77 -11.30 6.53
N GLY A 122 9.70 -12.26 7.48
CA GLY A 122 9.47 -11.96 8.89
C GLY A 122 9.13 -13.18 9.75
N PRO A 123 8.49 -13.03 10.91
CA PRO A 123 8.26 -14.05 11.92
C PRO A 123 7.11 -15.01 11.55
N GLN A 124 7.26 -15.80 10.49
CA GLN A 124 6.21 -16.67 9.97
C GLN A 124 5.64 -17.63 11.01
N LYS A 125 6.47 -18.15 11.93
CA LYS A 125 6.00 -19.06 12.98
C LYS A 125 5.00 -18.38 13.90
N LEU A 126 5.35 -17.20 14.43
CA LEU A 126 4.47 -16.40 15.29
C LEU A 126 3.14 -16.12 14.59
N LEU A 127 3.16 -15.70 13.33
CA LEU A 127 1.96 -15.38 12.59
C LEU A 127 1.05 -16.60 12.39
N ARG A 128 1.61 -17.77 12.12
CA ARG A 128 0.82 -19.01 12.00
C ARG A 128 0.16 -19.42 13.31
N GLU A 129 0.82 -19.18 14.45
CA GLU A 129 0.24 -19.43 15.78
C GLU A 129 -0.99 -18.56 16.05
N HIS A 130 -1.10 -17.39 15.38
CA HIS A 130 -2.26 -16.49 15.41
C HIS A 130 -3.25 -16.69 14.24
N GLY A 131 -3.12 -17.76 13.47
CA GLY A 131 -4.09 -18.12 12.42
C GLY A 131 -3.83 -17.52 11.04
N TRP A 132 -2.71 -16.82 10.83
CA TRP A 132 -2.31 -16.34 9.51
C TRP A 132 -1.69 -17.46 8.67
N GLU A 133 -2.13 -17.65 7.44
CA GLU A 133 -1.34 -18.44 6.49
C GLU A 133 -0.17 -17.59 5.97
N THR A 134 1.01 -18.20 5.89
CA THR A 134 2.22 -17.47 5.48
C THR A 134 2.98 -18.21 4.39
N VAL A 135 3.49 -17.46 3.43
CA VAL A 135 4.44 -17.90 2.41
C VAL A 135 5.66 -16.99 2.42
N ASP A 136 6.77 -17.46 1.91
CA ASP A 136 7.98 -16.67 1.74
C ASP A 136 7.74 -15.59 0.66
N ALA A 137 7.95 -14.32 1.00
CA ALA A 137 7.78 -13.20 0.09
C ALA A 137 8.63 -13.37 -1.19
N MET A 138 9.86 -13.88 -1.07
CA MET A 138 10.75 -14.08 -2.21
C MET A 138 10.21 -15.10 -3.23
N LYS A 139 9.37 -16.05 -2.81
CA LYS A 139 8.77 -17.03 -3.73
C LYS A 139 7.69 -16.44 -4.63
N VAL A 140 7.05 -15.37 -4.20
CA VAL A 140 5.94 -14.74 -4.92
C VAL A 140 6.32 -13.40 -5.56
N SER A 141 7.50 -12.88 -5.28
CA SER A 141 7.97 -11.59 -5.81
C SER A 141 9.34 -11.67 -6.51
N ARG A 142 9.79 -12.86 -6.85
CA ARG A 142 11.07 -13.07 -7.55
C ARG A 142 11.06 -12.46 -8.96
N THR A 143 9.92 -12.49 -9.61
CA THR A 143 9.68 -11.89 -10.92
C THR A 143 8.39 -11.08 -10.90
N PRO A 144 8.24 -10.06 -11.78
CA PRO A 144 6.97 -9.32 -11.91
C PRO A 144 5.78 -10.23 -12.25
N TRP A 145 6.01 -11.33 -12.96
CA TRP A 145 4.98 -12.29 -13.33
C TRP A 145 4.45 -13.08 -12.14
N GLU A 146 5.35 -13.61 -11.29
CA GLU A 146 4.98 -14.31 -10.05
C GLU A 146 4.24 -13.39 -9.09
N TYR A 147 4.69 -12.14 -9.00
CA TYR A 147 4.04 -11.13 -8.17
C TYR A 147 2.62 -10.81 -8.65
N ARG A 148 2.45 -10.60 -9.95
CA ARG A 148 1.15 -10.39 -10.58
C ARG A 148 0.23 -11.60 -10.38
N GLU A 149 0.72 -12.82 -10.56
CA GLU A 149 -0.05 -14.04 -10.35
C GLU A 149 -0.53 -14.17 -8.91
N PHE A 150 0.33 -13.85 -7.93
CA PHE A 150 -0.04 -13.82 -6.52
C PHE A 150 -1.20 -12.85 -6.27
N ILE A 151 -1.15 -11.65 -6.81
CA ILE A 151 -2.21 -10.65 -6.70
C ILE A 151 -3.49 -11.12 -7.41
N HIS A 152 -3.38 -11.66 -8.62
CA HIS A 152 -4.53 -12.11 -9.40
C HIS A 152 -5.32 -13.25 -8.73
N ARG A 153 -4.64 -14.15 -8.01
CA ARG A 153 -5.30 -15.24 -7.26
C ARG A 153 -5.86 -14.79 -5.90
N SER A 154 -5.54 -13.61 -5.46
CA SER A 154 -6.03 -13.04 -4.21
C SER A 154 -7.46 -12.50 -4.38
N LYS A 155 -8.26 -12.57 -3.32
CA LYS A 155 -9.60 -11.98 -3.28
C LYS A 155 -9.51 -10.46 -3.11
N ALA A 156 -8.71 -10.01 -2.15
CA ALA A 156 -8.50 -8.59 -1.83
C ALA A 156 -7.13 -8.40 -1.16
N GLU A 157 -6.69 -7.16 -1.03
CA GLU A 157 -5.57 -6.81 -0.19
C GLU A 157 -6.00 -6.59 1.26
N PHE A 158 -5.15 -7.03 2.22
CA PHE A 158 -5.14 -6.54 3.59
C PHE A 158 -3.77 -5.91 3.85
N GLY A 159 -3.71 -4.59 3.95
CA GLY A 159 -2.45 -3.85 3.98
C GLY A 159 -2.23 -3.08 5.28
N VAL A 160 -1.19 -3.46 6.05
CA VAL A 160 -0.70 -2.68 7.20
C VAL A 160 0.48 -1.82 6.78
N ALA A 161 0.49 -0.56 7.21
CA ALA A 161 1.54 0.41 6.89
C ALA A 161 2.71 0.37 7.89
N LYS A 162 3.83 1.03 7.58
CA LYS A 162 4.89 1.28 8.55
C LYS A 162 4.40 2.26 9.63
N HIS A 163 4.82 2.05 10.88
CA HIS A 163 4.42 2.92 11.99
C HIS A 163 4.72 4.39 11.71
N THR A 164 5.87 4.68 11.13
CA THR A 164 6.25 6.05 10.75
C THR A 164 5.20 6.72 9.84
N TYR A 165 4.59 5.99 8.91
CA TYR A 165 3.58 6.57 8.03
C TYR A 165 2.27 6.85 8.75
N VAL A 166 1.86 5.95 9.63
CA VAL A 166 0.63 6.07 10.42
C VAL A 166 0.75 7.19 11.46
N ALA A 167 1.79 7.13 12.27
CA ALA A 167 2.00 8.07 13.38
C ALA A 167 2.16 9.54 12.94
N ASN A 168 2.71 9.75 11.74
CA ASN A 168 2.94 11.09 11.20
C ASN A 168 1.96 11.49 10.10
N HIS A 169 0.91 10.73 9.88
CA HIS A 169 -0.12 11.02 8.88
C HIS A 169 0.45 11.45 7.52
N THR A 170 1.43 10.70 7.03
CA THR A 170 2.22 11.10 5.84
C THR A 170 1.42 11.16 4.56
N GLY A 171 0.23 10.57 4.52
CA GLY A 171 -0.56 10.39 3.30
C GLY A 171 0.07 9.37 2.34
N TRP A 172 0.97 8.51 2.84
CA TRP A 172 1.58 7.47 2.02
C TRP A 172 0.57 6.41 1.57
N PHE A 173 0.63 6.07 0.29
CA PHE A 173 -0.15 5.00 -0.31
C PHE A 173 0.79 4.00 -0.98
N SER A 174 0.45 2.72 -0.96
CA SER A 174 1.38 1.68 -1.42
C SER A 174 1.21 1.39 -2.91
N ASP A 175 2.34 1.33 -3.64
CA ASP A 175 2.43 0.80 -5.00
C ASP A 175 1.82 -0.61 -5.14
N ARG A 176 1.99 -1.44 -4.11
CA ARG A 176 1.33 -2.75 -4.04
C ARG A 176 -0.19 -2.62 -4.08
N THR A 177 -0.77 -1.70 -3.32
CA THR A 177 -2.22 -1.47 -3.30
C THR A 177 -2.73 -1.06 -4.67
N GLU A 178 -1.98 -0.24 -5.39
CA GLU A 178 -2.30 0.16 -6.77
C GLU A 178 -2.36 -1.05 -7.71
N CYS A 179 -1.46 -2.03 -7.53
CA CYS A 179 -1.47 -3.29 -8.28
C CYS A 179 -2.73 -4.12 -8.01
N TYR A 180 -3.18 -4.21 -6.75
CA TYR A 180 -4.44 -4.87 -6.40
C TYR A 180 -5.63 -4.16 -7.05
N LEU A 181 -5.74 -2.85 -6.89
CA LEU A 181 -6.82 -2.07 -7.48
C LEU A 181 -6.86 -2.20 -9.01
N ALA A 182 -5.71 -2.09 -9.69
CA ALA A 182 -5.61 -2.25 -11.13
C ALA A 182 -6.01 -3.65 -11.62
N SER A 183 -5.84 -4.66 -10.76
CA SER A 183 -6.29 -6.04 -11.01
C SER A 183 -7.78 -6.26 -10.69
N GLY A 184 -8.53 -5.21 -10.33
CA GLY A 184 -9.92 -5.32 -9.88
C GLY A 184 -10.04 -6.09 -8.56
N ARG A 185 -9.02 -6.03 -7.70
CA ARG A 185 -9.03 -6.60 -6.36
C ARG A 185 -9.25 -5.48 -5.35
N PRO A 186 -10.32 -5.52 -4.55
CA PRO A 186 -10.52 -4.55 -3.49
C PRO A 186 -9.34 -4.49 -2.54
N ALA A 187 -9.12 -3.32 -1.94
CA ALA A 187 -8.07 -3.14 -0.96
C ALA A 187 -8.64 -2.60 0.36
N LEU A 188 -8.25 -3.25 1.45
CA LEU A 188 -8.51 -2.83 2.82
C LEU A 188 -7.16 -2.50 3.45
N VAL A 189 -6.84 -1.22 3.57
CA VAL A 189 -5.50 -0.75 3.94
C VAL A 189 -5.52 0.26 5.07
N GLN A 190 -4.51 0.21 5.91
CA GLN A 190 -4.40 1.10 7.06
C GLN A 190 -4.30 2.56 6.63
N ASP A 191 -5.05 3.42 7.31
CA ASP A 191 -5.03 4.86 7.03
C ASP A 191 -3.72 5.49 7.52
N THR A 192 -3.05 6.16 6.61
CA THR A 192 -1.87 7.01 6.86
C THR A 192 -2.17 8.49 6.63
N GLY A 193 -3.46 8.83 6.51
CA GLY A 193 -3.94 10.13 6.05
C GLY A 193 -4.18 10.21 4.54
N TRP A 194 -4.08 9.08 3.81
CA TRP A 194 -4.37 9.02 2.37
C TRP A 194 -5.85 9.24 2.05
N THR A 195 -6.74 8.96 3.01
CA THR A 195 -8.21 9.14 2.87
C THR A 195 -8.62 10.58 2.58
N ALA A 196 -7.77 11.56 2.86
CA ALA A 196 -7.99 12.96 2.47
C ALA A 196 -7.80 13.24 0.97
N HIS A 197 -7.21 12.29 0.22
CA HIS A 197 -6.79 12.48 -1.18
C HIS A 197 -7.39 11.48 -2.15
N LEU A 198 -7.78 10.30 -1.67
CA LEU A 198 -8.31 9.19 -2.47
C LEU A 198 -9.70 8.81 -1.97
N PRO A 199 -10.59 8.34 -2.85
CA PRO A 199 -11.91 7.87 -2.44
C PRO A 199 -11.78 6.66 -1.52
N SER A 200 -12.62 6.60 -0.49
CA SER A 200 -12.69 5.48 0.45
C SER A 200 -14.14 5.03 0.65
N GLY A 201 -14.31 3.73 0.86
CA GLY A 201 -15.60 3.12 1.16
C GLY A 201 -16.06 2.05 0.17
N GLU A 202 -15.67 2.14 -1.10
CA GLU A 202 -15.96 1.14 -2.13
C GLU A 202 -14.70 0.87 -2.96
N GLY A 203 -14.35 -0.40 -3.12
CA GLY A 203 -13.13 -0.81 -3.82
C GLY A 203 -11.85 -0.59 -3.04
N LEU A 204 -11.75 0.54 -2.36
CA LEU A 204 -10.67 0.92 -1.46
C LEU A 204 -11.27 1.34 -0.12
N LEU A 205 -10.88 0.67 0.95
CA LEU A 205 -11.37 0.90 2.30
C LEU A 205 -10.20 1.17 3.25
N ALA A 206 -10.44 2.09 4.18
CA ALA A 206 -9.48 2.42 5.25
C ALA A 206 -9.83 1.68 6.55
N PHE A 207 -8.81 1.41 7.35
CA PHE A 207 -8.94 1.03 8.75
C PHE A 207 -7.83 1.65 9.60
N SER A 208 -8.12 1.89 10.88
CA SER A 208 -7.15 2.39 11.88
C SER A 208 -7.05 1.45 13.09
N ASN A 209 -8.01 0.55 13.27
CA ASN A 209 -8.09 -0.40 14.38
C ASN A 209 -8.69 -1.75 13.93
N PRO A 210 -8.61 -2.81 14.77
CA PRO A 210 -9.12 -4.14 14.42
C PRO A 210 -10.62 -4.18 14.11
N ASP A 211 -11.45 -3.44 14.83
CA ASP A 211 -12.90 -3.44 14.62
C ASP A 211 -13.26 -2.87 13.24
N GLU A 212 -12.59 -1.79 12.82
CA GLU A 212 -12.74 -1.23 11.48
C GLU A 212 -12.23 -2.18 10.40
N ALA A 213 -11.16 -2.94 10.68
CA ALA A 213 -10.65 -3.95 9.76
C ALA A 213 -11.67 -5.07 9.56
N VAL A 214 -12.28 -5.59 10.64
CA VAL A 214 -13.35 -6.59 10.56
C VAL A 214 -14.55 -6.05 9.78
N ALA A 215 -15.02 -4.85 10.09
CA ALA A 215 -16.14 -4.22 9.38
C ALA A 215 -15.83 -4.02 7.88
N GLY A 216 -14.60 -3.63 7.54
CA GLY A 216 -14.16 -3.50 6.15
C GLY A 216 -14.16 -4.83 5.40
N ILE A 217 -13.72 -5.92 6.03
CA ILE A 217 -13.77 -7.27 5.48
C ILE A 217 -15.23 -7.69 5.20
N GLU A 218 -16.12 -7.48 6.15
CA GLU A 218 -17.54 -7.81 6.01
C GLU A 218 -18.19 -7.02 4.87
N ARG A 219 -17.89 -5.73 4.75
CA ARG A 219 -18.37 -4.87 3.65
C ARG A 219 -17.93 -5.38 2.28
N ILE A 220 -16.64 -5.69 2.11
CA ILE A 220 -16.12 -6.25 0.85
C ILE A 220 -16.80 -7.59 0.54
N ASN A 221 -16.98 -8.44 1.55
CA ASN A 221 -17.60 -9.76 1.38
C ASN A 221 -19.09 -9.69 1.05
N ALA A 222 -19.81 -8.67 1.54
CA ALA A 222 -21.24 -8.50 1.31
C ALA A 222 -21.59 -8.16 -0.15
N ASP A 223 -20.71 -7.42 -0.86
CA ASP A 223 -20.92 -7.06 -2.28
C ASP A 223 -19.58 -6.98 -3.03
N TYR A 224 -18.95 -8.15 -3.14
CA TYR A 224 -17.60 -8.25 -3.73
C TYR A 224 -17.52 -7.68 -5.15
N ASP A 225 -18.49 -7.96 -5.99
CA ASP A 225 -18.48 -7.54 -7.40
C ASP A 225 -18.55 -6.01 -7.54
N ARG A 226 -19.28 -5.33 -6.66
CA ARG A 226 -19.31 -3.87 -6.59
C ARG A 226 -17.95 -3.33 -6.19
N HIS A 227 -17.36 -3.86 -5.12
CA HIS A 227 -16.03 -3.48 -4.67
C HIS A 227 -14.96 -3.73 -5.72
N ALA A 228 -15.02 -4.85 -6.44
CA ALA A 228 -14.07 -5.19 -7.50
C ALA A 228 -14.13 -4.20 -8.68
N ARG A 229 -15.34 -3.79 -9.10
CA ARG A 229 -15.50 -2.76 -10.13
C ARG A 229 -14.96 -1.40 -9.68
N SER A 230 -15.33 -0.96 -8.48
CA SER A 230 -14.85 0.31 -7.91
C SER A 230 -13.33 0.33 -7.76
N ALA A 231 -12.71 -0.79 -7.38
CA ALA A 231 -11.26 -0.91 -7.32
C ALA A 231 -10.58 -0.59 -8.66
N ALA A 232 -11.07 -1.21 -9.74
CA ALA A 232 -10.54 -0.96 -11.09
C ALA A 232 -10.79 0.48 -11.58
N GLU A 233 -11.91 1.09 -11.18
CA GLU A 233 -12.22 2.50 -11.49
C GLU A 233 -11.26 3.44 -10.76
N ILE A 234 -11.02 3.24 -9.48
CA ILE A 234 -10.04 4.01 -8.70
C ILE A 234 -8.65 3.93 -9.33
N ALA A 235 -8.20 2.73 -9.71
CA ALA A 235 -6.90 2.57 -10.37
C ALA A 235 -6.80 3.39 -11.66
N ARG A 236 -7.84 3.34 -12.51
CA ARG A 236 -7.90 4.09 -13.76
C ARG A 236 -7.92 5.60 -13.55
N GLU A 237 -8.62 6.08 -12.52
CA GLU A 237 -8.78 7.50 -12.27
C GLU A 237 -7.55 8.14 -11.61
N HIS A 238 -6.89 7.42 -10.72
CA HIS A 238 -5.87 7.99 -9.86
C HIS A 238 -4.45 7.51 -10.15
N PHE A 239 -4.25 6.31 -10.72
CA PHE A 239 -2.92 5.68 -10.82
C PHE A 239 -2.47 5.36 -12.25
N ASP A 240 -3.31 5.56 -13.25
CA ASP A 240 -2.97 5.30 -14.66
C ASP A 240 -1.73 6.08 -15.09
N ALA A 241 -0.69 5.35 -15.52
CA ALA A 241 0.57 5.90 -15.98
C ALA A 241 0.39 6.88 -17.15
N SER A 242 -0.60 6.64 -18.02
CA SER A 242 -0.90 7.54 -19.14
C SER A 242 -1.38 8.92 -18.71
N ARG A 243 -1.85 9.07 -17.48
CA ARG A 243 -2.32 10.33 -16.87
C ARG A 243 -1.27 10.95 -15.94
N LEU A 244 -0.58 10.12 -15.15
CA LEU A 244 0.38 10.60 -14.16
C LEU A 244 1.71 11.04 -14.78
N LEU A 245 2.24 10.26 -15.74
CA LEU A 245 3.54 10.56 -16.34
C LEU A 245 3.60 11.90 -17.09
N PRO A 246 2.61 12.28 -17.91
CA PRO A 246 2.60 13.61 -18.53
C PRO A 246 2.68 14.74 -17.51
N ARG A 247 1.91 14.65 -16.41
CA ARG A 247 1.94 15.64 -15.33
C ARG A 247 3.30 15.72 -14.63
N LEU A 248 3.94 14.58 -14.39
CA LEU A 248 5.29 14.54 -13.82
C LEU A 248 6.30 15.22 -14.75
N LEU A 249 6.22 14.96 -16.05
CA LEU A 249 7.10 15.59 -17.06
C LEU A 249 6.86 17.10 -17.14
N GLU A 250 5.61 17.56 -17.14
CA GLU A 250 5.28 18.97 -17.13
C GLU A 250 5.93 19.71 -15.95
N ILE A 251 5.79 19.19 -14.73
CA ILE A 251 6.41 19.76 -13.54
C ILE A 251 7.94 19.69 -13.60
N SER A 252 8.49 18.62 -14.18
CA SER A 252 9.94 18.43 -14.26
C SER A 252 10.60 19.37 -15.27
N CYS A 253 9.86 19.82 -16.28
CA CYS A 253 10.34 20.71 -17.35
C CYS A 253 9.99 22.19 -17.13
N SER A 254 9.22 22.51 -16.09
CA SER A 254 8.89 23.89 -15.70
C SER A 254 9.91 24.47 -14.72
#